data_9e67ac557d8ec05ba2d34b740fca0278
#
_entry.id   9e67ac557d8ec05ba2d34b740fca0278
#
_cell.length_a   1.000
_cell.length_b   1.000
_cell.length_c   1.000
_cell.angle_alpha   90.00
_cell.angle_beta   90.00
_cell.angle_gamma   90.00
#
_symmetry.space_group_name_H-M   'P 1'
#
loop_
_entity.id
_entity.type
_entity.pdbx_description
1 polymer ?
#
loop_
_entity_poly.entity_id
_entity_poly.type
_entity_poly.pdbx_seq_one_letter_code
_entity_poly.pdbx_strand_id
1 'polypeptide(L)'
;MDVVLVMSSKNVILHGVSIRNVEEGVIVDEFLGVVNRDYRADVTRLNASLRLKDEGELAPHVPPHTFVGDINNMKQDDCVLVIGINPLLWHDPRFEKANIELPMRCLKNFRITGDVSEFADWIDFQTEYFLREERNEKHFNKIGRLIGPRYFPSTYKDGDVQQTLHRHVVEVDIVQYFSRKAQINAKKLADLYHHDPALIANMNLIKTIIDKIKPKWIQVNGKTGWEAIHRILIDGEMELINDANDKGSEIKVGFTNLTGRKVPVLMHKFIGGMGGANSLVQREQVLDSWDRWLAR
;
A
#
# COMPACT_ATOMS: atom_id res chain seq x y z
N MET A 1 18.45 -23.88 28.23
CA MET A 1 19.62 -23.80 27.34
C MET A 1 19.22 -22.84 26.24
N ASP A 2 19.52 -21.58 26.47
CA ASP A 2 19.13 -20.52 25.55
C ASP A 2 20.19 -20.42 24.45
N VAL A 3 19.80 -20.71 23.21
CA VAL A 3 20.68 -20.53 22.03
C VAL A 3 20.56 -19.08 21.60
N VAL A 4 21.53 -18.26 21.98
CA VAL A 4 21.73 -16.92 21.46
C VAL A 4 22.38 -17.06 20.08
N LEU A 5 21.62 -16.82 19.01
CA LEU A 5 22.13 -16.73 17.65
C LEU A 5 22.78 -15.35 17.45
N VAL A 6 24.11 -15.29 17.52
CA VAL A 6 24.88 -14.12 17.08
C VAL A 6 24.98 -14.18 15.57
N MET A 7 24.23 -13.35 14.86
CA MET A 7 24.39 -13.19 13.41
C MET A 7 25.63 -12.33 13.10
N SER A 8 26.63 -12.96 12.53
CA SER A 8 27.81 -12.34 11.95
C SER A 8 27.48 -11.87 10.53
N SER A 9 27.73 -10.59 10.27
CA SER A 9 27.62 -9.98 8.94
C SER A 9 28.61 -10.64 7.96
N LYS A 10 28.12 -11.53 7.09
CA LYS A 10 28.85 -12.00 5.92
C LYS A 10 28.19 -11.51 4.65
N ASN A 11 28.99 -10.83 3.81
CA ASN A 11 28.62 -10.45 2.45
C ASN A 11 28.14 -11.66 1.65
N VAL A 12 26.86 -11.72 1.32
CA VAL A 12 26.30 -12.71 0.40
C VAL A 12 26.28 -12.10 -0.99
N ILE A 13 27.16 -12.58 -1.87
CA ILE A 13 27.15 -12.23 -3.30
C ILE A 13 26.17 -13.20 -3.97
N LEU A 14 25.01 -12.69 -4.38
CA LEU A 14 24.05 -13.41 -5.19
C LEU A 14 24.33 -13.18 -6.68
N HIS A 15 24.38 -14.26 -7.45
CA HIS A 15 24.59 -14.20 -8.89
C HIS A 15 23.46 -13.43 -9.58
N GLY A 16 23.77 -12.24 -10.09
CA GLY A 16 22.94 -11.49 -11.03
C GLY A 16 22.06 -10.37 -10.47
N VAL A 17 21.82 -10.33 -9.16
CA VAL A 17 21.13 -9.20 -8.50
C VAL A 17 22.05 -8.61 -7.46
N SER A 18 22.61 -7.44 -7.74
CA SER A 18 23.46 -6.71 -6.81
C SER A 18 22.56 -6.14 -5.69
N ILE A 19 22.48 -6.84 -4.57
CA ILE A 19 21.94 -6.25 -3.33
C ILE A 19 22.99 -5.24 -2.87
N ARG A 20 22.81 -3.99 -3.27
CA ARG A 20 23.69 -2.88 -2.85
C ARG A 20 23.06 -2.16 -1.67
N ASN A 21 23.82 -2.14 -0.57
CA ASN A 21 23.79 -1.25 0.57
C ASN A 21 22.97 -1.65 1.81
N VAL A 22 23.54 -1.28 2.96
CA VAL A 22 23.01 -1.47 4.34
C VAL A 22 21.59 -0.94 4.57
N GLU A 23 21.12 0.01 3.75
CA GLU A 23 19.75 0.53 3.78
C GLU A 23 18.70 -0.48 3.27
N GLU A 24 19.09 -1.48 2.49
CA GLU A 24 18.19 -2.55 2.03
C GLU A 24 17.81 -3.51 3.16
N GLY A 25 18.64 -3.66 4.18
CA GLY A 25 18.39 -4.54 5.32
C GLY A 25 17.12 -4.16 6.10
N VAL A 26 16.84 -2.87 6.28
CA VAL A 26 15.71 -2.40 7.08
C VAL A 26 14.36 -2.77 6.46
N ILE A 27 14.21 -2.64 5.13
CA ILE A 27 12.96 -3.05 4.47
C ILE A 27 12.78 -4.56 4.50
N VAL A 28 13.86 -5.33 4.38
CA VAL A 28 13.81 -6.78 4.47
C VAL A 28 13.32 -7.21 5.84
N ASP A 29 13.78 -6.61 6.92
CA ASP A 29 13.38 -6.94 8.28
C ASP A 29 11.89 -6.64 8.50
N GLU A 30 11.40 -5.48 8.06
CA GLU A 30 10.00 -5.11 8.19
C GLU A 30 9.10 -5.95 7.27
N PHE A 31 9.56 -6.29 6.06
CA PHE A 31 8.87 -7.23 5.17
C PHE A 31 8.73 -8.60 5.83
N LEU A 32 9.82 -9.14 6.40
CA LEU A 32 9.80 -10.40 7.15
C LEU A 32 8.90 -10.31 8.39
N GLY A 33 8.89 -9.17 9.06
CA GLY A 33 7.98 -8.88 10.18
C GLY A 33 6.50 -9.04 9.81
N VAL A 34 6.14 -8.79 8.55
CA VAL A 34 4.78 -8.99 8.02
C VAL A 34 4.57 -10.42 7.54
N VAL A 35 5.44 -10.92 6.64
CA VAL A 35 5.15 -12.16 5.89
C VAL A 35 5.47 -13.44 6.65
N ASN A 36 6.43 -13.43 7.58
CA ASN A 36 6.84 -14.63 8.34
C ASN A 36 5.95 -14.91 9.57
N ARG A 37 4.89 -14.16 9.77
CA ARG A 37 3.91 -14.36 10.84
C ARG A 37 3.03 -15.58 10.57
N ASP A 38 2.37 -16.07 11.63
CA ASP A 38 1.22 -16.97 11.47
C ASP A 38 0.00 -16.17 11.00
N TYR A 39 -0.03 -15.88 9.70
CA TYR A 39 -1.09 -15.07 9.10
C TYR A 39 -2.48 -15.71 9.25
N ARG A 40 -2.60 -17.04 9.41
CA ARG A 40 -3.89 -17.70 9.64
C ARG A 40 -4.44 -17.37 11.03
N ALA A 41 -3.58 -17.41 12.04
CA ALA A 41 -3.93 -17.00 13.39
C ALA A 41 -4.25 -15.49 13.44
N ASP A 42 -3.45 -14.66 12.77
CA ASP A 42 -3.67 -13.22 12.68
C ASP A 42 -5.02 -12.89 12.03
N VAL A 43 -5.34 -13.50 10.90
CA VAL A 43 -6.62 -13.32 10.20
C VAL A 43 -7.80 -13.78 11.06
N THR A 44 -7.70 -14.92 11.71
CA THR A 44 -8.75 -15.43 12.61
C THR A 44 -9.03 -14.43 13.73
N ARG A 45 -7.98 -13.91 14.35
CA ARG A 45 -8.06 -12.91 15.43
C ARG A 45 -8.66 -11.60 14.94
N LEU A 46 -8.22 -11.09 13.77
CA LEU A 46 -8.71 -9.84 13.19
C LEU A 46 -10.17 -9.94 12.77
N ASN A 47 -10.59 -11.05 12.14
CA ASN A 47 -11.99 -11.28 11.81
C ASN A 47 -12.89 -11.22 13.05
N ALA A 48 -12.48 -11.85 14.14
CA ALA A 48 -13.21 -11.82 15.40
C ALA A 48 -13.24 -10.40 16.02
N SER A 49 -12.08 -9.71 16.09
CA SER A 49 -11.94 -8.40 16.71
C SER A 49 -12.69 -7.31 15.93
N LEU A 50 -12.62 -7.33 14.62
CA LEU A 50 -13.31 -6.41 13.73
C LEU A 50 -14.79 -6.79 13.54
N ARG A 51 -15.19 -8.00 13.93
CA ARG A 51 -16.52 -8.60 13.73
C ARG A 51 -16.90 -8.65 12.25
N LEU A 52 -15.94 -9.08 11.42
CA LEU A 52 -16.17 -9.26 10.00
C LEU A 52 -17.02 -10.49 9.75
N LYS A 53 -17.79 -10.47 8.67
CA LYS A 53 -18.72 -11.54 8.28
C LYS A 53 -18.79 -11.68 6.77
N ASP A 54 -19.11 -12.88 6.33
CA ASP A 54 -19.39 -13.19 4.94
C ASP A 54 -18.25 -12.73 3.99
N GLU A 55 -18.60 -12.00 2.95
CA GLU A 55 -17.63 -11.50 1.97
C GLU A 55 -16.65 -10.44 2.51
N GLY A 56 -16.94 -9.87 3.68
CA GLY A 56 -16.04 -8.94 4.38
C GLY A 56 -14.97 -9.64 5.21
N GLU A 57 -15.07 -10.95 5.45
CA GLU A 57 -14.06 -11.70 6.18
C GLU A 57 -12.72 -11.70 5.45
N LEU A 58 -11.65 -11.50 6.22
CA LEU A 58 -10.29 -11.66 5.74
C LEU A 58 -10.02 -13.13 5.49
N ALA A 59 -9.32 -13.44 4.39
CA ALA A 59 -9.11 -14.80 3.90
C ALA A 59 -7.90 -15.48 4.58
N PRO A 60 -8.10 -16.50 5.43
CA PRO A 60 -7.02 -17.13 6.19
C PRO A 60 -6.11 -18.04 5.34
N HIS A 61 -6.47 -18.28 4.09
CA HIS A 61 -5.72 -19.13 3.17
C HIS A 61 -4.81 -18.35 2.22
N VAL A 62 -4.87 -17.01 2.26
CA VAL A 62 -4.10 -16.12 1.40
C VAL A 62 -3.01 -15.44 2.23
N PRO A 63 -1.73 -15.55 1.82
CA PRO A 63 -0.64 -14.81 2.46
C PRO A 63 -0.89 -13.30 2.47
N PRO A 64 -0.25 -12.55 3.39
CA PRO A 64 -0.45 -11.11 3.46
C PRO A 64 0.08 -10.42 2.20
N HIS A 65 -0.63 -9.39 1.77
CA HIS A 65 -0.12 -8.39 0.83
C HIS A 65 0.83 -7.44 1.55
N THR A 66 1.86 -6.95 0.87
CA THR A 66 2.80 -6.01 1.48
C THR A 66 2.80 -4.66 0.79
N PHE A 67 3.22 -4.62 -0.46
CA PHE A 67 3.21 -3.42 -1.31
C PHE A 67 3.17 -3.83 -2.78
N VAL A 68 2.92 -2.89 -3.67
CA VAL A 68 3.21 -3.00 -5.10
C VAL A 68 3.84 -1.70 -5.61
N GLY A 69 4.76 -1.83 -6.56
CA GLY A 69 5.54 -0.75 -7.15
C GLY A 69 7.03 -0.86 -6.85
N ASP A 70 7.83 -0.17 -7.64
CA ASP A 70 9.30 -0.26 -7.58
C ASP A 70 9.90 0.65 -6.50
N ILE A 71 9.77 0.21 -5.23
CA ILE A 71 10.28 0.97 -4.08
C ILE A 71 11.79 1.23 -4.10
N ASN A 72 12.56 0.49 -4.91
CA ASN A 72 14.01 0.62 -4.97
C ASN A 72 14.46 1.70 -5.96
N ASN A 73 13.71 1.91 -7.04
CA ASN A 73 14.04 2.87 -8.07
C ASN A 73 13.13 4.10 -8.07
N MET A 74 12.20 4.24 -7.09
CA MET A 74 11.40 5.45 -6.94
C MET A 74 12.30 6.66 -6.69
N LYS A 75 12.10 7.70 -7.48
CA LYS A 75 12.78 8.98 -7.27
C LYS A 75 12.08 9.73 -6.15
N GLN A 76 12.84 10.12 -5.14
CA GLN A 76 12.35 10.89 -4.01
C GLN A 76 11.70 12.20 -4.49
N ASP A 77 10.60 12.59 -3.85
CA ASP A 77 9.78 13.76 -4.19
C ASP A 77 9.15 13.75 -5.60
N ASP A 78 9.24 12.61 -6.32
CA ASP A 78 8.66 12.43 -7.66
C ASP A 78 7.76 11.17 -7.74
N CYS A 79 7.29 10.70 -6.61
CA CYS A 79 6.38 9.56 -6.51
C CYS A 79 5.22 9.83 -5.56
N VAL A 80 4.20 9.00 -5.65
CA VAL A 80 2.98 9.02 -4.84
C VAL A 80 2.85 7.70 -4.12
N LEU A 81 2.63 7.76 -2.81
CA LEU A 81 2.19 6.59 -2.06
C LEU A 81 0.67 6.54 -2.05
N VAL A 82 0.10 5.48 -2.61
CA VAL A 82 -1.34 5.22 -2.54
C VAL A 82 -1.62 4.29 -1.37
N ILE A 83 -2.58 4.64 -0.53
CA ILE A 83 -2.96 3.82 0.60
C ILE A 83 -4.40 3.32 0.41
N GLY A 84 -4.55 2.00 0.34
CA GLY A 84 -5.81 1.28 0.37
C GLY A 84 -6.22 0.87 1.78
N ILE A 85 -7.40 0.22 1.90
CA ILE A 85 -7.84 -0.31 3.19
C ILE A 85 -7.41 -1.74 3.40
N ASN A 86 -7.66 -2.58 2.41
CA ASN A 86 -7.19 -3.96 2.33
C ASN A 86 -7.28 -4.47 0.88
N PRO A 87 -6.43 -5.43 0.50
CA PRO A 87 -6.41 -5.96 -0.85
C PRO A 87 -7.67 -6.79 -1.14
N LEU A 88 -8.12 -6.72 -2.40
CA LEU A 88 -9.32 -7.40 -2.84
C LEU A 88 -9.02 -8.82 -3.33
N LEU A 89 -9.76 -9.79 -2.81
CA LEU A 89 -9.70 -11.19 -3.25
C LEU A 89 -10.53 -11.40 -4.51
N TRP A 90 -9.87 -11.85 -5.59
CA TRP A 90 -10.49 -12.11 -6.88
C TRP A 90 -10.51 -13.61 -7.17
N HIS A 91 -11.55 -14.08 -7.85
CA HIS A 91 -11.61 -15.43 -8.42
C HIS A 91 -11.11 -15.41 -9.87
N ASP A 92 -9.80 -15.35 -10.02
CA ASP A 92 -9.11 -15.40 -11.31
C ASP A 92 -7.85 -16.28 -11.15
N PRO A 93 -7.62 -17.28 -12.03
CA PRO A 93 -6.43 -18.15 -11.93
C PRO A 93 -5.10 -17.39 -11.93
N ARG A 94 -5.03 -16.25 -12.63
CA ARG A 94 -3.82 -15.41 -12.62
C ARG A 94 -3.60 -14.78 -11.25
N PHE A 95 -4.69 -14.31 -10.61
CA PHE A 95 -4.64 -13.80 -9.24
C PHE A 95 -4.18 -14.87 -8.26
N GLU A 96 -4.74 -16.09 -8.34
CA GLU A 96 -4.36 -17.20 -7.45
C GLU A 96 -2.88 -17.54 -7.59
N LYS A 97 -2.38 -17.66 -8.82
CA LYS A 97 -0.97 -17.90 -9.09
C LYS A 97 -0.05 -16.82 -8.48
N ALA A 98 -0.40 -15.57 -8.66
CA ALA A 98 0.43 -14.43 -8.28
C ALA A 98 0.37 -14.10 -6.78
N ASN A 99 -0.81 -14.21 -6.17
CA ASN A 99 -1.05 -13.73 -4.80
C ASN A 99 -1.21 -14.86 -3.77
N ILE A 100 -1.32 -16.11 -4.21
CA ILE A 100 -1.42 -17.28 -3.32
C ILE A 100 -0.26 -18.24 -3.55
N GLU A 101 -0.15 -18.82 -4.75
CA GLU A 101 0.83 -19.87 -5.02
C GLU A 101 2.28 -19.38 -4.90
N LEU A 102 2.59 -18.25 -5.53
CA LEU A 102 3.93 -17.66 -5.50
C LEU A 102 4.35 -17.28 -4.07
N PRO A 103 3.58 -16.48 -3.30
CA PRO A 103 3.92 -16.18 -1.92
C PRO A 103 4.03 -17.41 -1.03
N MET A 104 3.11 -18.39 -1.17
CA MET A 104 3.15 -19.63 -0.39
C MET A 104 4.41 -20.46 -0.67
N ARG A 105 4.84 -20.53 -1.95
CA ARG A 105 6.07 -21.19 -2.32
C ARG A 105 7.27 -20.53 -1.67
N CYS A 106 7.38 -19.21 -1.78
CA CYS A 106 8.47 -18.43 -1.19
C CYS A 106 8.52 -18.60 0.35
N LEU A 107 7.38 -18.47 1.02
CA LEU A 107 7.28 -18.67 2.47
C LEU A 107 7.67 -20.09 2.91
N LYS A 108 7.23 -21.12 2.16
CA LYS A 108 7.58 -22.50 2.44
C LYS A 108 9.09 -22.71 2.33
N ASN A 109 9.70 -22.24 1.27
CA ASN A 109 11.13 -22.38 1.04
C ASN A 109 11.93 -21.64 2.11
N PHE A 110 11.58 -20.37 2.39
CA PHE A 110 12.21 -19.59 3.46
C PHE A 110 12.15 -20.28 4.83
N ARG A 111 11.03 -20.89 5.20
CA ARG A 111 10.90 -21.62 6.45
C ARG A 111 11.80 -22.87 6.54
N ILE A 112 12.22 -23.41 5.40
CA ILE A 112 13.14 -24.56 5.31
C ILE A 112 14.59 -24.08 5.33
N THR A 113 14.92 -23.06 4.55
CA THR A 113 16.31 -22.62 4.32
C THR A 113 16.78 -21.53 5.26
N GLY A 114 15.88 -20.69 5.75
CA GLY A 114 16.19 -19.44 6.44
C GLY A 114 16.78 -18.36 5.52
N ASP A 115 16.83 -18.59 4.19
CA ASP A 115 17.46 -17.69 3.24
C ASP A 115 16.43 -16.69 2.69
N VAL A 116 16.70 -15.40 2.91
CA VAL A 116 15.83 -14.30 2.44
C VAL A 116 15.74 -14.25 0.91
N SER A 117 16.72 -14.78 0.19
CA SER A 117 16.70 -14.87 -1.28
C SER A 117 15.52 -15.67 -1.84
N GLU A 118 14.91 -16.51 -1.03
CA GLU A 118 13.69 -17.26 -1.41
C GLU A 118 12.48 -16.35 -1.70
N PHE A 119 12.53 -15.09 -1.28
CA PHE A 119 11.51 -14.09 -1.60
C PHE A 119 11.77 -13.31 -2.89
N ALA A 120 12.89 -13.53 -3.59
CA ALA A 120 13.27 -12.76 -4.77
C ALA A 120 12.15 -12.71 -5.83
N ASP A 121 11.63 -13.87 -6.24
CA ASP A 121 10.54 -13.95 -7.24
C ASP A 121 9.28 -13.16 -6.80
N TRP A 122 8.95 -13.19 -5.52
CA TRP A 122 7.78 -12.48 -5.01
C TRP A 122 8.02 -10.97 -4.95
N ILE A 123 9.19 -10.54 -4.50
CA ILE A 123 9.59 -9.13 -4.50
C ILE A 123 9.64 -8.59 -5.93
N ASP A 124 10.20 -9.32 -6.88
CA ASP A 124 10.23 -8.96 -8.29
C ASP A 124 8.82 -8.83 -8.87
N PHE A 125 7.92 -9.77 -8.51
CA PHE A 125 6.51 -9.67 -8.91
C PHE A 125 5.87 -8.38 -8.38
N GLN A 126 6.08 -8.02 -7.12
CA GLN A 126 5.51 -6.81 -6.52
C GLN A 126 6.11 -5.53 -7.11
N THR A 127 7.41 -5.53 -7.35
CA THR A 127 8.15 -4.41 -7.96
C THR A 127 7.65 -4.10 -9.38
N GLU A 128 7.44 -5.13 -10.19
CA GLU A 128 6.98 -5.01 -11.57
C GLU A 128 5.46 -5.04 -11.73
N TYR A 129 4.70 -5.10 -10.65
CA TYR A 129 3.25 -5.33 -10.65
C TYR A 129 2.48 -4.48 -11.66
N PHE A 130 2.83 -3.20 -11.78
CA PHE A 130 2.12 -2.29 -12.70
C PHE A 130 2.38 -2.56 -14.18
N LEU A 131 3.43 -3.28 -14.52
CA LEU A 131 3.75 -3.70 -15.88
C LEU A 131 3.14 -5.07 -16.25
N ARG A 132 2.60 -5.80 -15.27
CA ARG A 132 2.10 -7.16 -15.44
C ARG A 132 0.63 -7.19 -15.83
N GLU A 133 0.22 -8.29 -16.49
CA GLU A 133 -1.18 -8.53 -16.88
C GLU A 133 -2.08 -8.86 -15.67
N GLU A 134 -1.50 -9.36 -14.59
CA GLU A 134 -2.21 -9.73 -13.35
C GLU A 134 -2.66 -8.52 -12.52
N ARG A 135 -2.21 -7.31 -12.86
CA ARG A 135 -2.58 -6.11 -12.12
C ARG A 135 -4.07 -5.82 -12.18
N ASN A 136 -4.59 -5.22 -11.13
CA ASN A 136 -5.97 -4.73 -11.11
C ASN A 136 -6.13 -3.46 -11.97
N GLU A 137 -6.25 -3.64 -13.28
CA GLU A 137 -6.38 -2.52 -14.22
C GLU A 137 -7.54 -1.57 -13.88
N LYS A 138 -8.69 -2.10 -13.48
CA LYS A 138 -9.88 -1.29 -13.19
C LYS A 138 -9.65 -0.33 -12.03
N HIS A 139 -8.82 -0.73 -11.07
CA HIS A 139 -8.45 0.09 -9.93
C HIS A 139 -7.34 1.08 -10.29
N PHE A 140 -6.19 0.57 -10.69
CA PHE A 140 -4.98 1.37 -10.86
C PHE A 140 -5.03 2.31 -12.06
N ASN A 141 -5.68 1.91 -13.17
CA ASN A 141 -5.84 2.81 -14.33
C ASN A 141 -6.61 4.10 -13.99
N LYS A 142 -7.50 4.07 -12.99
CA LYS A 142 -8.19 5.28 -12.53
C LYS A 142 -7.23 6.21 -11.78
N ILE A 143 -6.34 5.66 -10.97
CA ILE A 143 -5.29 6.40 -10.25
C ILE A 143 -4.33 7.03 -11.25
N GLY A 144 -3.75 6.24 -12.16
CA GLY A 144 -2.82 6.74 -13.15
C GLY A 144 -3.42 7.81 -14.07
N ARG A 145 -4.70 7.66 -14.48
CA ARG A 145 -5.42 8.68 -15.26
C ARG A 145 -5.78 9.93 -14.44
N LEU A 146 -5.84 9.84 -13.13
CA LEU A 146 -6.06 11.00 -12.27
C LEU A 146 -4.77 11.84 -12.20
N ILE A 147 -3.65 11.20 -11.83
CA ILE A 147 -2.42 11.91 -11.47
C ILE A 147 -1.47 12.13 -12.67
N GLY A 148 -1.47 11.20 -13.64
CA GLY A 148 -0.52 11.18 -14.75
C GLY A 148 -0.48 12.45 -15.59
N PRO A 149 -1.62 12.90 -16.15
CA PRO A 149 -1.64 14.06 -17.06
C PRO A 149 -1.10 15.34 -16.42
N ARG A 150 -1.35 15.52 -15.11
CA ARG A 150 -1.06 16.77 -14.41
C ARG A 150 0.30 16.77 -13.73
N TYR A 151 0.66 15.68 -13.06
CA TYR A 151 1.86 15.65 -12.23
C TYR A 151 3.04 14.91 -12.87
N PHE A 152 2.75 14.05 -13.85
CA PHE A 152 3.77 13.23 -14.54
C PHE A 152 3.60 13.27 -16.07
N PRO A 153 3.42 14.46 -16.69
CA PRO A 153 3.09 14.57 -18.11
C PRO A 153 4.15 13.98 -19.03
N SER A 154 5.41 14.01 -18.63
CA SER A 154 6.51 13.42 -19.41
C SER A 154 6.46 11.89 -19.47
N THR A 155 5.98 11.24 -18.42
CA THR A 155 5.81 9.78 -18.34
C THR A 155 4.44 9.35 -18.87
N TYR A 156 3.40 10.17 -18.64
CA TYR A 156 2.04 9.93 -19.13
C TYR A 156 1.87 10.22 -20.63
N LYS A 157 2.95 10.46 -21.31
CA LYS A 157 2.95 10.72 -22.76
C LYS A 157 2.15 9.62 -23.48
N ASP A 158 1.31 10.04 -24.43
CA ASP A 158 0.43 9.15 -25.22
C ASP A 158 -0.58 8.34 -24.37
N GLY A 159 -0.84 8.76 -23.13
CA GLY A 159 -1.79 8.09 -22.23
C GLY A 159 -1.23 6.82 -21.57
N ASP A 160 0.09 6.67 -21.50
CA ASP A 160 0.72 5.50 -20.89
C ASP A 160 0.55 5.46 -19.37
N VAL A 161 -0.54 4.85 -18.96
CA VAL A 161 -0.91 4.66 -17.56
C VAL A 161 0.04 3.69 -16.86
N GLN A 162 0.49 2.64 -17.56
CA GLN A 162 1.34 1.59 -16.97
C GLN A 162 2.69 2.14 -16.56
N GLN A 163 3.36 2.85 -17.46
CA GLN A 163 4.63 3.48 -17.17
C GLN A 163 4.52 4.56 -16.10
N THR A 164 3.41 5.31 -16.10
CA THR A 164 3.16 6.30 -15.06
C THR A 164 3.04 5.65 -13.68
N LEU A 165 2.27 4.58 -13.58
CA LEU A 165 2.12 3.83 -12.32
C LEU A 165 3.45 3.20 -11.89
N HIS A 166 4.14 2.53 -12.80
CA HIS A 166 5.41 1.85 -12.50
C HIS A 166 6.50 2.81 -12.00
N ARG A 167 6.60 3.99 -12.60
CA ARG A 167 7.66 4.96 -12.26
C ARG A 167 7.33 5.88 -11.10
N HIS A 168 6.05 6.07 -10.79
CA HIS A 168 5.64 7.13 -9.87
C HIS A 168 4.67 6.69 -8.77
N VAL A 169 4.28 5.42 -8.72
CA VAL A 169 3.30 4.95 -7.73
C VAL A 169 3.82 3.75 -6.95
N VAL A 170 3.70 3.84 -5.64
CA VAL A 170 3.75 2.69 -4.73
C VAL A 170 2.39 2.60 -4.06
N GLU A 171 1.86 1.39 -3.92
CA GLU A 171 0.63 1.16 -3.19
C GLU A 171 0.85 0.20 -2.03
N VAL A 172 0.18 0.50 -0.91
CA VAL A 172 0.12 -0.31 0.30
C VAL A 172 -1.30 -0.33 0.84
N ASP A 173 -1.64 -1.38 1.57
CA ASP A 173 -2.92 -1.46 2.27
C ASP A 173 -2.73 -1.34 3.78
N ILE A 174 -3.67 -0.68 4.49
CA ILE A 174 -3.62 -0.55 5.95
C ILE A 174 -3.75 -1.92 6.60
N VAL A 175 -4.63 -2.77 6.08
CA VAL A 175 -4.78 -4.17 6.48
C VAL A 175 -4.23 -5.05 5.38
N GLN A 176 -3.14 -5.75 5.65
CA GLN A 176 -2.40 -6.56 4.68
C GLN A 176 -3.12 -7.84 4.22
N TYR A 177 -4.32 -8.12 4.70
CA TYR A 177 -5.03 -9.37 4.40
C TYR A 177 -6.19 -9.16 3.45
N PHE A 178 -6.35 -10.08 2.53
CA PHE A 178 -7.36 -10.05 1.46
C PHE A 178 -8.78 -10.32 1.99
N SER A 179 -9.76 -9.64 1.40
CA SER A 179 -11.18 -9.99 1.53
C SER A 179 -11.91 -9.80 0.20
N ARG A 180 -13.10 -10.39 0.04
CA ARG A 180 -13.93 -10.19 -1.17
C ARG A 180 -14.56 -8.79 -1.21
N LYS A 181 -14.78 -8.19 -0.05
CA LYS A 181 -15.31 -6.82 0.07
C LYS A 181 -14.62 -6.10 1.22
N ALA A 182 -14.20 -4.86 0.99
CA ALA A 182 -13.68 -4.00 2.04
C ALA A 182 -14.83 -3.51 2.95
N GLN A 183 -15.13 -4.26 4.01
CA GLN A 183 -16.20 -3.95 4.99
C GLN A 183 -15.63 -3.71 6.40
N ILE A 184 -14.49 -3.05 6.48
CA ILE A 184 -13.79 -2.82 7.74
C ILE A 184 -14.34 -1.57 8.43
N ASN A 185 -14.67 -1.69 9.71
CA ASN A 185 -15.07 -0.54 10.53
C ASN A 185 -13.81 0.26 10.91
N ALA A 186 -13.72 1.49 10.41
CA ALA A 186 -12.56 2.36 10.58
C ALA A 186 -12.21 2.65 12.04
N LYS A 187 -13.23 2.87 12.91
CA LYS A 187 -13.00 3.13 14.33
C LYS A 187 -12.41 1.92 15.05
N LYS A 188 -12.97 0.73 14.81
CA LYS A 188 -12.45 -0.51 15.40
C LYS A 188 -11.05 -0.81 14.90
N LEU A 189 -10.79 -0.58 13.61
CA LEU A 189 -9.45 -0.77 13.04
C LEU A 189 -8.44 0.17 13.72
N ALA A 190 -8.77 1.45 13.88
CA ALA A 190 -7.92 2.41 14.56
C ALA A 190 -7.61 2.00 16.01
N ASP A 191 -8.62 1.52 16.75
CA ASP A 191 -8.44 1.04 18.11
C ASP A 191 -7.49 -0.17 18.16
N LEU A 192 -7.56 -1.09 17.19
CA LEU A 192 -6.68 -2.28 17.11
C LEU A 192 -5.24 -1.94 16.73
N TYR A 193 -5.01 -0.90 15.96
CA TYR A 193 -3.67 -0.53 15.48
C TYR A 193 -2.65 -0.23 16.59
N HIS A 194 -3.13 0.07 17.79
CA HIS A 194 -2.25 0.36 18.92
C HIS A 194 -1.76 -0.90 19.67
N HIS A 195 -2.35 -2.07 19.40
CA HIS A 195 -2.02 -3.26 20.17
C HIS A 195 -2.06 -4.58 19.38
N ASP A 196 -2.62 -4.60 18.15
CA ASP A 196 -2.59 -5.81 17.34
C ASP A 196 -1.24 -5.99 16.65
N PRO A 197 -0.51 -7.08 16.91
CA PRO A 197 0.86 -7.26 16.43
C PRO A 197 0.97 -7.36 14.91
N ALA A 198 -0.06 -7.84 14.21
CA ALA A 198 -0.04 -7.93 12.75
C ALA A 198 -0.20 -6.54 12.12
N LEU A 199 -1.10 -5.71 12.67
CA LEU A 199 -1.30 -4.34 12.22
C LEU A 199 -0.09 -3.45 12.54
N ILE A 200 0.53 -3.64 13.72
CA ILE A 200 1.77 -2.92 14.09
C ILE A 200 2.90 -3.27 13.12
N ALA A 201 3.10 -4.56 12.81
CA ALA A 201 4.12 -4.98 11.84
C ALA A 201 3.88 -4.34 10.45
N ASN A 202 2.64 -4.35 9.98
CA ASN A 202 2.29 -3.71 8.71
C ASN A 202 2.52 -2.19 8.73
N MET A 203 2.21 -1.52 9.84
CA MET A 203 2.47 -0.09 9.98
C MET A 203 3.96 0.23 9.94
N ASN A 204 4.80 -0.59 10.56
CA ASN A 204 6.24 -0.42 10.52
C ASN A 204 6.75 -0.53 9.07
N LEU A 205 6.27 -1.52 8.31
CA LEU A 205 6.59 -1.64 6.89
C LEU A 205 6.16 -0.39 6.11
N ILE A 206 4.93 0.11 6.33
CA ILE A 206 4.43 1.34 5.67
C ILE A 206 5.33 2.54 6.00
N LYS A 207 5.72 2.73 7.26
CA LYS A 207 6.63 3.80 7.68
C LYS A 207 7.98 3.69 6.97
N THR A 208 8.54 2.50 6.93
CA THR A 208 9.83 2.24 6.27
C THR A 208 9.74 2.53 4.76
N ILE A 209 8.64 2.16 4.11
CA ILE A 209 8.40 2.51 2.71
C ILE A 209 8.34 4.05 2.53
N ILE A 210 7.58 4.76 3.38
CA ILE A 210 7.51 6.24 3.33
C ILE A 210 8.89 6.86 3.46
N ASP A 211 9.71 6.39 4.41
CA ASP A 211 11.06 6.89 4.64
C ASP A 211 11.99 6.63 3.44
N LYS A 212 11.85 5.47 2.81
CA LYS A 212 12.67 5.11 1.66
C LYS A 212 12.31 5.92 0.41
N ILE A 213 11.02 5.92 0.02
CA ILE A 213 10.61 6.55 -1.24
C ILE A 213 10.42 8.06 -1.10
N LYS A 214 10.25 8.59 0.11
CA LYS A 214 9.97 10.01 0.40
C LYS A 214 8.94 10.58 -0.57
N PRO A 215 7.68 10.13 -0.51
CA PRO A 215 6.69 10.46 -1.53
C PRO A 215 6.41 11.96 -1.52
N LYS A 216 6.11 12.50 -2.70
CA LYS A 216 5.66 13.89 -2.88
C LYS A 216 4.37 14.16 -2.11
N TRP A 217 3.45 13.18 -2.11
CA TRP A 217 2.27 13.14 -1.25
C TRP A 217 1.79 11.69 -1.06
N ILE A 218 0.91 11.53 -0.08
CA ILE A 218 0.18 10.29 0.17
C ILE A 218 -1.25 10.47 -0.33
N GLN A 219 -1.74 9.55 -1.14
CA GLN A 219 -3.11 9.53 -1.64
C GLN A 219 -3.90 8.42 -0.98
N VAL A 220 -4.96 8.76 -0.23
CA VAL A 220 -5.85 7.78 0.37
C VAL A 220 -7.09 7.62 -0.48
N ASN A 221 -7.34 6.39 -0.91
CA ASN A 221 -8.41 6.06 -1.83
C ASN A 221 -9.63 5.49 -1.11
N GLY A 222 -10.67 6.30 -0.95
CA GLY A 222 -11.97 5.91 -0.42
C GLY A 222 -12.28 6.37 1.01
N LYS A 223 -13.59 6.54 1.28
CA LYS A 223 -14.10 7.09 2.54
C LYS A 223 -13.67 6.28 3.76
N THR A 224 -13.80 4.96 3.71
CA THR A 224 -13.44 4.09 4.83
C THR A 224 -11.93 4.11 5.10
N GLY A 225 -11.13 4.17 4.03
CA GLY A 225 -9.68 4.32 4.13
C GLY A 225 -9.29 5.59 4.88
N TRP A 226 -9.84 6.75 4.49
CA TRP A 226 -9.47 7.99 5.17
C TRP A 226 -10.03 8.11 6.60
N GLU A 227 -11.19 7.53 6.93
CA GLU A 227 -11.67 7.47 8.32
C GLU A 227 -10.74 6.66 9.23
N ALA A 228 -10.16 5.57 8.70
CA ALA A 228 -9.16 4.78 9.42
C ALA A 228 -7.82 5.54 9.53
N ILE A 229 -7.31 6.04 8.42
CA ILE A 229 -6.00 6.71 8.34
C ILE A 229 -5.94 7.97 9.18
N HIS A 230 -6.99 8.78 9.20
CA HIS A 230 -7.06 9.95 10.06
C HIS A 230 -6.74 9.62 11.51
N ARG A 231 -7.19 8.47 11.99
CA ARG A 231 -6.98 8.05 13.38
C ARG A 231 -5.63 7.39 13.63
N ILE A 232 -5.00 6.89 12.60
CA ILE A 232 -3.80 6.04 12.69
C ILE A 232 -2.55 6.77 12.22
N LEU A 233 -2.66 7.51 11.12
CA LEU A 233 -1.49 8.03 10.38
C LEU A 233 -1.37 9.54 10.40
N ILE A 234 -2.46 10.27 10.67
CA ILE A 234 -2.44 11.74 10.63
C ILE A 234 -2.32 12.28 12.03
N ASP A 235 -1.22 12.95 12.25
CA ASP A 235 -0.98 13.70 13.46
C ASP A 235 -1.41 15.15 13.21
N GLY A 236 -2.52 15.56 13.83
CA GLY A 236 -3.04 16.91 13.74
C GLY A 236 -4.40 17.05 13.06
N GLU A 237 -4.76 18.29 12.75
CA GLU A 237 -6.05 18.64 12.16
C GLU A 237 -6.09 18.34 10.66
N MET A 238 -7.22 17.78 10.23
CA MET A 238 -7.55 17.62 8.83
C MET A 238 -8.45 18.75 8.37
N GLU A 239 -8.11 19.32 7.23
CA GLU A 239 -8.95 20.31 6.57
C GLU A 239 -9.89 19.62 5.58
N LEU A 240 -11.20 19.94 5.66
CA LEU A 240 -12.17 19.57 4.64
C LEU A 240 -12.17 20.64 3.58
N ILE A 241 -11.70 20.32 2.40
CA ILE A 241 -11.81 21.19 1.24
C ILE A 241 -13.08 20.80 0.48
N ASN A 242 -14.16 21.55 0.71
CA ASN A 242 -15.36 21.44 -0.12
C ASN A 242 -15.33 22.54 -1.18
N ASP A 243 -15.39 22.14 -2.43
CA ASP A 243 -15.94 23.06 -3.42
C ASP A 243 -17.48 23.04 -3.23
N ALA A 244 -18.05 24.12 -2.73
CA ALA A 244 -19.42 24.20 -2.20
C ALA A 244 -20.54 23.86 -3.22
N ASN A 245 -20.19 23.63 -4.48
CA ASN A 245 -21.11 23.45 -5.60
C ASN A 245 -21.17 22.01 -6.16
N ASP A 246 -20.37 21.07 -5.65
CA ASP A 246 -20.34 19.74 -6.25
C ASP A 246 -20.61 18.61 -5.24
N LYS A 247 -21.73 17.93 -5.42
CA LYS A 247 -22.21 16.81 -4.57
C LYS A 247 -21.30 15.58 -4.58
N GLY A 248 -20.17 15.59 -5.31
CA GLY A 248 -19.33 14.43 -5.53
C GLY A 248 -17.89 14.49 -5.01
N SER A 249 -17.37 15.65 -4.62
CA SER A 249 -15.93 15.83 -4.37
C SER A 249 -15.58 16.26 -2.96
N GLU A 250 -16.05 15.48 -1.96
CA GLU A 250 -15.53 15.64 -0.61
C GLU A 250 -14.05 15.26 -0.60
N ILE A 251 -13.17 16.24 -0.37
CA ILE A 251 -11.72 16.10 -0.28
C ILE A 251 -11.31 16.44 1.15
N LYS A 252 -10.51 15.61 1.75
CA LYS A 252 -9.84 15.93 3.00
C LYS A 252 -8.34 15.97 2.78
N VAL A 253 -7.71 16.92 3.41
CA VAL A 253 -6.27 17.15 3.30
C VAL A 253 -5.66 17.31 4.68
N GLY A 254 -4.38 17.02 4.78
CA GLY A 254 -3.64 17.13 6.02
C GLY A 254 -2.18 16.78 5.80
N PHE A 255 -1.46 16.62 6.89
CA PHE A 255 -0.07 16.19 6.86
C PHE A 255 0.12 14.99 7.78
N THR A 256 1.06 14.13 7.43
CA THR A 256 1.56 13.09 8.33
C THR A 256 3.00 13.39 8.74
N ASN A 257 3.33 13.09 10.00
CA ASN A 257 4.68 13.19 10.55
C ASN A 257 5.25 11.81 10.93
N LEU A 258 4.71 10.73 10.33
CA LEU A 258 5.05 9.36 10.72
C LEU A 258 6.54 9.04 10.74
N THR A 259 7.30 9.73 9.91
CA THR A 259 8.74 9.48 9.70
C THR A 259 9.59 10.68 10.06
N GLY A 260 9.07 11.61 10.86
CA GLY A 260 9.75 12.88 11.18
C GLY A 260 9.74 13.91 10.03
N ARG A 261 9.24 13.51 8.85
CA ARG A 261 9.03 14.39 7.71
C ARG A 261 7.54 14.69 7.53
N LYS A 262 7.24 15.98 7.36
CA LYS A 262 5.89 16.42 7.06
C LYS A 262 5.54 16.10 5.59
N VAL A 263 4.68 15.08 5.36
CA VAL A 263 4.24 14.69 4.02
C VAL A 263 2.78 15.08 3.83
N PRO A 264 2.42 15.77 2.73
CA PRO A 264 1.03 16.10 2.43
C PRO A 264 0.19 14.85 2.19
N VAL A 265 -1.06 14.85 2.65
CA VAL A 265 -1.99 13.73 2.48
C VAL A 265 -3.25 14.24 1.80
N LEU A 266 -3.59 13.65 0.67
CA LEU A 266 -4.83 13.85 -0.08
C LEU A 266 -5.75 12.66 0.14
N MET A 267 -6.95 12.93 0.60
CA MET A 267 -7.99 11.94 0.77
C MET A 267 -9.22 12.31 -0.06
N HIS A 268 -9.68 11.40 -0.88
CA HIS A 268 -10.88 11.58 -1.68
C HIS A 268 -11.75 10.34 -1.67
N LYS A 269 -13.03 10.50 -2.01
CA LYS A 269 -13.93 9.36 -2.18
C LYS A 269 -13.42 8.46 -3.30
N PHE A 270 -13.68 7.16 -3.16
CA PHE A 270 -13.20 6.14 -4.10
C PHE A 270 -13.60 6.47 -5.56
N ILE A 271 -12.61 6.63 -6.43
CA ILE A 271 -12.82 6.92 -7.85
C ILE A 271 -13.47 5.69 -8.51
N GLY A 272 -14.65 5.90 -9.12
CA GLY A 272 -15.48 4.83 -9.68
C GLY A 272 -16.49 4.25 -8.71
N GLY A 273 -16.49 4.70 -7.45
CA GLY A 273 -17.54 4.41 -6.47
C GLY A 273 -18.65 5.45 -6.46
N MET A 274 -19.73 5.15 -5.73
CA MET A 274 -20.85 6.07 -5.57
C MET A 274 -20.41 7.37 -4.86
N GLY A 275 -20.60 8.53 -5.50
CA GLY A 275 -20.18 9.83 -4.97
C GLY A 275 -18.70 10.16 -5.09
N GLY A 276 -17.92 9.37 -5.84
CA GLY A 276 -16.53 9.68 -6.17
C GLY A 276 -16.38 10.58 -7.40
N ALA A 277 -15.15 11.03 -7.67
CA ALA A 277 -14.81 11.84 -8.84
C ALA A 277 -14.79 10.97 -10.12
N ASN A 278 -15.97 10.70 -10.70
CA ASN A 278 -16.14 9.74 -11.79
C ASN A 278 -16.01 10.38 -13.19
N SER A 279 -16.30 11.69 -13.32
CA SER A 279 -16.10 12.43 -14.57
C SER A 279 -14.72 13.10 -14.63
N LEU A 280 -14.28 13.47 -15.82
CA LEU A 280 -13.03 14.24 -15.99
C LEU A 280 -13.13 15.59 -15.25
N VAL A 281 -14.26 16.27 -15.35
CA VAL A 281 -14.49 17.56 -14.67
C VAL A 281 -14.34 17.42 -13.15
N GLN A 282 -14.95 16.39 -12.56
CA GLN A 282 -14.82 16.14 -11.11
C GLN A 282 -13.37 15.83 -10.70
N ARG A 283 -12.63 15.12 -11.53
CA ARG A 283 -11.21 14.82 -11.27
C ARG A 283 -10.37 16.09 -11.29
N GLU A 284 -10.56 16.95 -12.30
CA GLU A 284 -9.86 18.23 -12.38
C GLU A 284 -10.20 19.12 -11.16
N GLN A 285 -11.46 19.17 -10.73
CA GLN A 285 -11.86 19.90 -9.53
C GLN A 285 -11.15 19.40 -8.27
N VAL A 286 -11.00 18.07 -8.11
CA VAL A 286 -10.22 17.48 -7.00
C VAL A 286 -8.78 17.97 -7.05
N LEU A 287 -8.15 17.90 -8.22
CA LEU A 287 -6.75 18.29 -8.39
C LEU A 287 -6.54 19.81 -8.25
N ASP A 288 -7.46 20.63 -8.76
CA ASP A 288 -7.42 22.09 -8.58
C ASP A 288 -7.55 22.50 -7.11
N SER A 289 -8.42 21.83 -6.38
CA SER A 289 -8.58 22.07 -4.94
C SER A 289 -7.33 21.63 -4.16
N TRP A 290 -6.74 20.52 -4.54
CA TRP A 290 -5.49 20.01 -3.98
C TRP A 290 -4.32 20.98 -4.22
N ASP A 291 -4.12 21.43 -5.45
CA ASP A 291 -3.04 22.34 -5.78
C ASP A 291 -3.18 23.70 -5.09
N ARG A 292 -4.41 24.24 -5.02
CA ARG A 292 -4.68 25.45 -4.24
C ARG A 292 -4.35 25.31 -2.75
N TRP A 293 -4.57 24.12 -2.19
CA TRP A 293 -4.23 23.86 -0.79
C TRP A 293 -2.71 23.72 -0.61
N LEU A 294 -2.01 23.03 -1.50
CA LEU A 294 -0.54 22.89 -1.44
C LEU A 294 0.20 24.24 -1.61
N ALA A 295 -0.41 25.21 -2.27
CA ALA A 295 0.18 26.53 -2.51
C ALA A 295 0.02 27.51 -1.33
N ARG A 296 -0.68 27.13 -0.25
CA ARG A 296 -0.83 27.93 0.99
C ARG A 296 0.37 27.75 1.91
#